data_5f274022892a28cfa00f9d9ae4d43e21
#
_entry.id   5f274022892a28cfa00f9d9ae4d43e21
#
_cell.length_a   1.000
_cell.length_b   1.000
_cell.length_c   1.000
_cell.angle_alpha   90.00
_cell.angle_beta   90.00
_cell.angle_gamma   90.00
#
_symmetry.space_group_name_H-M   'P 1'
#
loop_
_entity.id
_entity.type
_entity.pdbx_description
1 polymer ?
#
loop_
_entity_poly.entity_id
_entity_poly.type
_entity_poly.pdbx_seq_one_letter_code
_entity_poly.pdbx_strand_id
1 'polypeptide(L)'
;FVDISVLNVDGNLFDAASYAAVAALLTAKMPKYKINKEGEIEDTGKQIPLVTKLIPVSTTMALINDAIVVDPTLDEETVMEARFTITTTTKNSICAGQKGFPGGFSLKQIELAVDTALKNGESIRKKIKKSVELAKKK
;
A
#
# COMPACT_ATOMS: atom_id res chain seq x y z
N PHE A 1 13.05 6.89 7.06
CA PHE A 1 12.17 6.16 7.97
C PHE A 1 10.73 6.48 7.62
N VAL A 2 9.82 5.53 7.84
CA VAL A 2 8.37 5.70 7.70
C VAL A 2 7.74 5.23 8.99
N ASP A 3 7.15 6.16 9.74
CA ASP A 3 6.45 5.87 10.99
C ASP A 3 4.94 5.98 10.74
N ILE A 4 4.19 5.01 11.22
CA ILE A 4 2.73 4.94 11.05
C ILE A 4 2.07 5.02 12.42
N SER A 5 1.31 6.10 12.66
CA SER A 5 0.52 6.27 13.88
C SER A 5 -0.94 5.92 13.59
N VAL A 6 -1.48 4.94 14.31
CA VAL A 6 -2.88 4.52 14.20
C VAL A 6 -3.74 5.45 15.05
N LEU A 7 -4.66 6.17 14.42
CA LEU A 7 -5.60 7.07 15.10
C LEU A 7 -6.92 6.37 15.46
N ASN A 8 -7.37 5.48 14.59
CA ASN A 8 -8.56 4.66 14.78
C ASN A 8 -8.44 3.39 13.94
N VAL A 9 -9.16 2.33 14.29
CA VAL A 9 -9.16 1.05 13.58
C VAL A 9 -10.57 0.47 13.53
N ASP A 10 -10.93 -0.07 12.36
CA ASP A 10 -12.14 -0.84 12.13
C ASP A 10 -11.85 -2.01 11.16
N GLY A 11 -10.80 -2.76 11.48
CA GLY A 11 -10.26 -3.83 10.64
C GLY A 11 -9.27 -3.36 9.57
N ASN A 12 -8.67 -4.32 8.91
CA ASN A 12 -7.75 -4.21 7.76
C ASN A 12 -6.66 -3.12 7.87
N LEU A 13 -5.99 -3.08 9.01
CA LEU A 13 -4.92 -2.10 9.27
C LEU A 13 -3.77 -2.19 8.24
N PHE A 14 -3.53 -3.38 7.65
CA PHE A 14 -2.49 -3.57 6.64
C PHE A 14 -2.69 -2.70 5.40
N ASP A 15 -3.90 -2.70 4.86
CA ASP A 15 -4.20 -1.92 3.65
C ASP A 15 -4.22 -0.43 3.97
N ALA A 16 -4.85 -0.02 5.09
CA ALA A 16 -4.87 1.38 5.52
C ALA A 16 -3.45 1.94 5.72
N ALA A 17 -2.58 1.20 6.41
CA ALA A 17 -1.17 1.56 6.62
C ALA A 17 -0.39 1.65 5.31
N SER A 18 -0.60 0.68 4.40
CA SER A 18 0.00 0.67 3.06
C SER A 18 -0.38 1.91 2.25
N TYR A 19 -1.67 2.27 2.25
CA TYR A 19 -2.16 3.43 1.51
C TYR A 19 -1.65 4.75 2.10
N ALA A 20 -1.62 4.87 3.43
CA ALA A 20 -1.08 6.04 4.12
C ALA A 20 0.41 6.23 3.82
N ALA A 21 1.22 5.17 3.90
CA ALA A 21 2.64 5.21 3.57
C ALA A 21 2.89 5.64 2.12
N VAL A 22 2.14 5.07 1.17
CA VAL A 22 2.25 5.43 -0.25
C VAL A 22 1.86 6.88 -0.49
N ALA A 23 0.76 7.36 0.10
CA ALA A 23 0.32 8.75 -0.03
C ALA A 23 1.37 9.73 0.56
N ALA A 24 1.93 9.42 1.72
CA ALA A 24 3.00 10.19 2.34
C ALA A 24 4.23 10.28 1.44
N LEU A 25 4.71 9.16 0.89
CA LEU A 25 5.85 9.12 -0.01
C LEU A 25 5.62 9.89 -1.33
N LEU A 26 4.40 9.87 -1.87
CA LEU A 26 4.03 10.62 -3.08
C LEU A 26 3.95 12.14 -2.84
N THR A 27 3.80 12.57 -1.60
CA THR A 27 3.79 14.00 -1.21
C THR A 27 5.12 14.46 -0.62
N ALA A 28 5.99 13.54 -0.25
CA ALA A 28 7.28 13.85 0.36
C ALA A 28 8.18 14.65 -0.58
N LYS A 29 8.91 15.58 0.02
CA LYS A 29 9.94 16.36 -0.64
C LYS A 29 11.26 16.14 0.08
N MET A 30 12.35 16.21 -0.66
CA MET A 30 13.70 16.06 -0.15
C MET A 30 14.56 17.26 -0.55
N PRO A 31 15.54 17.68 0.28
CA PRO A 31 16.47 18.72 -0.09
C PRO A 31 17.25 18.35 -1.36
N LYS A 32 17.47 19.34 -2.22
CA LYS A 32 18.29 19.16 -3.41
C LYS A 32 19.71 19.60 -3.10
N TYR A 33 20.64 18.68 -3.14
CA TYR A 33 22.06 18.94 -3.00
C TYR A 33 22.75 19.05 -4.37
N LYS A 34 23.85 19.76 -4.43
CA LYS A 34 24.80 19.80 -5.56
C LYS A 34 26.21 19.52 -5.05
N ILE A 35 27.07 19.04 -5.91
CA ILE A 35 28.51 18.95 -5.63
C ILE A 35 29.14 20.22 -6.19
N ASN A 36 29.85 20.98 -5.35
CA ASN A 36 30.60 22.16 -5.76
C ASN A 36 31.90 21.78 -6.52
N LYS A 37 32.65 22.78 -6.94
CA LYS A 37 33.91 22.55 -7.71
C LYS A 37 35.02 21.91 -6.86
N GLU A 38 34.93 22.06 -5.55
CA GLU A 38 35.85 21.50 -4.56
C GLU A 38 35.47 20.05 -4.17
N GLY A 39 34.35 19.49 -4.69
CA GLY A 39 33.88 18.15 -4.39
C GLY A 39 33.02 18.04 -3.12
N GLU A 40 32.65 19.15 -2.51
CA GLU A 40 31.84 19.19 -1.29
C GLU A 40 30.34 19.21 -1.61
N ILE A 41 29.52 18.63 -0.70
CA ILE A 41 28.06 18.61 -0.80
C ILE A 41 27.51 19.93 -0.28
N GLU A 42 26.83 20.67 -1.15
CA GLU A 42 26.22 21.97 -0.83
C GLU A 42 24.68 21.89 -0.97
N ASP A 43 23.97 22.32 0.05
CA ASP A 43 22.51 22.45 -0.01
C ASP A 43 22.13 23.62 -0.93
N THR A 44 21.28 23.35 -1.91
CA THR A 44 20.81 24.37 -2.86
C THR A 44 19.69 25.23 -2.32
N GLY A 45 19.16 24.95 -1.12
CA GLY A 45 17.96 25.57 -0.55
C GLY A 45 16.66 25.22 -1.29
N LYS A 46 16.71 24.33 -2.28
CA LYS A 46 15.54 23.88 -3.05
C LYS A 46 15.08 22.52 -2.57
N GLN A 47 13.79 22.29 -2.65
CA GLN A 47 13.19 20.98 -2.42
C GLN A 47 12.74 20.34 -3.73
N ILE A 48 12.95 19.05 -3.86
CA ILE A 48 12.49 18.23 -5.00
C ILE A 48 11.57 17.13 -4.50
N PRO A 49 10.56 16.73 -5.28
CA PRO A 49 9.70 15.61 -4.90
C PRO A 49 10.51 14.30 -4.86
N LEU A 50 10.13 13.42 -3.95
CA LEU A 50 10.66 12.06 -3.92
C LEU A 50 10.24 11.34 -5.21
N VAL A 51 11.24 10.76 -5.91
CA VAL A 51 10.97 10.03 -7.15
C VAL A 51 10.47 8.63 -6.83
N THR A 52 9.19 8.37 -7.11
CA THR A 52 8.56 7.07 -6.97
C THR A 52 8.26 6.49 -8.34
N LYS A 53 8.94 5.41 -8.72
CA LYS A 53 8.75 4.74 -10.03
C LYS A 53 7.55 3.78 -10.02
N LEU A 54 7.28 3.17 -8.88
CA LEU A 54 6.20 2.20 -8.69
C LEU A 54 5.33 2.64 -7.51
N ILE A 55 4.05 2.31 -7.58
CA ILE A 55 3.09 2.57 -6.51
C ILE A 55 2.55 1.22 -6.04
N PRO A 56 3.16 0.63 -5.01
CA PRO A 56 2.67 -0.61 -4.42
C PRO A 56 1.37 -0.34 -3.67
N VAL A 57 0.41 -1.23 -3.79
CA VAL A 57 -0.88 -1.17 -3.10
C VAL A 57 -1.25 -2.56 -2.65
N SER A 58 -1.54 -2.71 -1.38
CA SER A 58 -1.97 -3.96 -0.77
C SER A 58 -3.48 -4.15 -0.94
N THR A 59 -3.89 -5.41 -1.00
CA THR A 59 -5.28 -5.84 -0.90
C THR A 59 -5.30 -7.04 0.04
N THR A 60 -5.98 -6.88 1.15
CA THR A 60 -6.12 -7.91 2.19
C THR A 60 -7.46 -8.61 2.04
N MET A 61 -7.41 -9.92 2.14
CA MET A 61 -8.57 -10.82 2.06
C MET A 61 -8.58 -11.75 3.25
N ALA A 62 -9.76 -11.94 3.84
CA ALA A 62 -10.04 -12.92 4.88
C ALA A 62 -10.73 -14.14 4.26
N LEU A 63 -10.43 -15.33 4.78
CA LEU A 63 -11.18 -16.56 4.53
C LEU A 63 -12.13 -16.78 5.70
N ILE A 64 -13.43 -16.83 5.41
CA ILE A 64 -14.49 -17.06 6.40
C ILE A 64 -15.47 -18.07 5.80
N ASN A 65 -15.61 -19.25 6.40
CA ASN A 65 -16.49 -20.32 5.91
C ASN A 65 -16.34 -20.56 4.39
N ASP A 66 -15.12 -20.81 3.92
CA ASP A 66 -14.77 -20.99 2.50
C ASP A 66 -15.00 -19.75 1.59
N ALA A 67 -15.58 -18.66 2.08
CA ALA A 67 -15.76 -17.44 1.32
C ALA A 67 -14.56 -16.50 1.48
N ILE A 68 -14.17 -15.85 0.38
CA ILE A 68 -13.17 -14.78 0.41
C ILE A 68 -13.88 -13.43 0.59
N VAL A 69 -13.57 -12.75 1.69
CA VAL A 69 -14.01 -11.40 2.01
C VAL A 69 -12.85 -10.43 1.78
N VAL A 70 -13.08 -9.38 1.02
CA VAL A 70 -12.07 -8.35 0.73
C VAL A 70 -12.28 -7.18 1.67
N ASP A 71 -11.17 -6.63 2.20
CA ASP A 71 -11.20 -5.50 3.13
C ASP A 71 -12.02 -5.83 4.40
N PRO A 72 -11.60 -6.85 5.18
CA PRO A 72 -12.37 -7.33 6.31
C PRO A 72 -12.52 -6.24 7.38
N THR A 73 -13.72 -6.13 7.93
CA THR A 73 -14.04 -5.33 9.12
C THR A 73 -13.43 -5.97 10.37
N LEU A 74 -13.46 -5.24 11.50
CA LEU A 74 -12.94 -5.77 12.78
C LEU A 74 -13.69 -7.05 13.21
N ASP A 75 -15.01 -7.10 13.02
CA ASP A 75 -15.82 -8.28 13.35
C ASP A 75 -15.47 -9.48 12.46
N GLU A 76 -15.26 -9.24 11.16
CA GLU A 76 -14.84 -10.28 10.22
C GLU A 76 -13.42 -10.80 10.53
N GLU A 77 -12.52 -9.92 11.01
CA GLU A 77 -11.18 -10.33 11.46
C GLU A 77 -11.23 -11.26 12.69
N THR A 78 -12.25 -11.14 13.55
CA THR A 78 -12.38 -12.02 14.73
C THR A 78 -12.77 -13.45 14.40
N VAL A 79 -13.44 -13.66 13.26
CA VAL A 79 -13.96 -14.97 12.83
C VAL A 79 -13.20 -15.56 11.64
N MET A 80 -12.23 -14.85 11.06
CA MET A 80 -11.48 -15.34 9.91
C MET A 80 -10.59 -16.54 10.26
N GLU A 81 -10.56 -17.51 9.39
CA GLU A 81 -9.71 -18.71 9.48
C GLU A 81 -8.30 -18.44 8.94
N ALA A 82 -8.22 -17.62 7.92
CA ALA A 82 -6.96 -17.23 7.28
C ALA A 82 -7.05 -15.82 6.71
N ARG A 83 -5.90 -15.15 6.63
CA ARG A 83 -5.73 -13.85 5.97
C ARG A 83 -4.69 -13.96 4.86
N PHE A 84 -4.95 -13.34 3.73
CA PHE A 84 -3.97 -13.22 2.65
C PHE A 84 -3.93 -11.79 2.15
N THR A 85 -2.78 -11.15 2.33
CA THR A 85 -2.50 -9.80 1.84
C THR A 85 -1.60 -9.91 0.61
N ILE A 86 -2.04 -9.35 -0.51
CA ILE A 86 -1.28 -9.33 -1.77
C ILE A 86 -1.02 -7.88 -2.15
N THR A 87 0.26 -7.53 -2.36
CA THR A 87 0.66 -6.19 -2.79
C THR A 87 0.99 -6.21 -4.28
N THR A 88 0.35 -5.31 -5.02
CA THR A 88 0.52 -5.18 -6.47
C THR A 88 1.15 -3.84 -6.86
N THR A 89 1.86 -3.79 -7.99
CA THR A 89 2.51 -2.58 -8.49
C THR A 89 1.76 -1.95 -9.67
N THR A 90 2.21 -0.77 -10.10
CA THR A 90 1.70 -0.08 -11.30
C THR A 90 1.88 -0.85 -12.60
N LYS A 91 2.75 -1.84 -12.64
CA LYS A 91 2.95 -2.72 -13.80
C LYS A 91 2.06 -3.97 -13.78
N ASN A 92 1.02 -3.95 -12.95
CA ASN A 92 0.12 -5.09 -12.75
C ASN A 92 0.85 -6.38 -12.35
N SER A 93 1.86 -6.24 -11.50
CA SER A 93 2.69 -7.34 -11.00
C SER A 93 2.55 -7.42 -9.49
N ILE A 94 2.64 -8.61 -8.95
CA ILE A 94 2.72 -8.85 -7.50
C ILE A 94 4.14 -8.56 -7.05
N CYS A 95 4.30 -7.79 -5.97
CA CYS A 95 5.60 -7.47 -5.39
C CYS A 95 5.76 -7.95 -3.95
N ALA A 96 4.67 -8.28 -3.27
CA ALA A 96 4.70 -8.90 -1.94
C ALA A 96 3.44 -9.73 -1.70
N GLY A 97 3.54 -10.70 -0.84
CA GLY A 97 2.44 -11.51 -0.35
C GLY A 97 2.70 -11.92 1.09
N GLN A 98 1.66 -11.87 1.92
CA GLN A 98 1.73 -12.30 3.31
C GLN A 98 0.48 -13.08 3.68
N LYS A 99 0.67 -14.30 4.15
CA LYS A 99 -0.38 -15.14 4.73
C LYS A 99 -0.32 -15.03 6.27
N GLY A 100 -1.47 -14.88 6.91
CA GLY A 100 -1.64 -14.90 8.37
C GLY A 100 -2.71 -15.89 8.80
N PHE A 101 -2.73 -16.23 10.10
CA PHE A 101 -3.61 -17.19 10.75
C PHE A 101 -3.38 -18.66 10.29
N PRO A 102 -3.84 -19.65 11.06
CA PRO A 102 -3.52 -21.07 10.81
C PRO A 102 -4.25 -21.69 9.61
N GLY A 103 -5.44 -21.20 9.25
CA GLY A 103 -6.21 -21.73 8.12
C GLY A 103 -5.47 -21.65 6.79
N GLY A 104 -5.90 -22.37 5.78
CA GLY A 104 -5.27 -22.45 4.45
C GLY A 104 -6.22 -22.01 3.34
N PHE A 105 -5.66 -21.50 2.25
CA PHE A 105 -6.38 -21.22 1.01
C PHE A 105 -6.18 -22.38 0.03
N SER A 106 -7.23 -22.83 -0.62
CA SER A 106 -7.13 -23.71 -1.78
C SER A 106 -6.51 -22.99 -2.97
N LEU A 107 -6.01 -23.73 -3.95
CA LEU A 107 -5.42 -23.15 -5.17
C LEU A 107 -6.41 -22.22 -5.89
N LYS A 108 -7.67 -22.62 -6.00
CA LYS A 108 -8.72 -21.78 -6.61
C LYS A 108 -8.95 -20.46 -5.84
N GLN A 109 -8.89 -20.50 -4.51
CA GLN A 109 -9.00 -19.30 -3.68
C GLN A 109 -7.78 -18.40 -3.84
N ILE A 110 -6.58 -18.97 -3.99
CA ILE A 110 -5.36 -18.19 -4.27
C ILE A 110 -5.45 -17.49 -5.63
N GLU A 111 -5.89 -18.19 -6.69
CA GLU A 111 -6.09 -17.62 -8.02
C GLU A 111 -7.10 -16.46 -7.97
N LEU A 112 -8.24 -16.68 -7.33
CA LEU A 112 -9.25 -15.62 -7.13
C LEU A 112 -8.70 -14.43 -6.34
N ALA A 113 -7.91 -14.69 -5.31
CA ALA A 113 -7.29 -13.65 -4.49
C ALA A 113 -6.30 -12.79 -5.31
N VAL A 114 -5.49 -13.44 -6.17
CA VAL A 114 -4.56 -12.75 -7.07
C VAL A 114 -5.31 -11.83 -8.04
N ASP A 115 -6.32 -12.36 -8.74
CA ASP A 115 -7.11 -11.59 -9.71
C ASP A 115 -7.81 -10.39 -9.02
N THR A 116 -8.35 -10.62 -7.83
CA THR A 116 -8.99 -9.58 -7.02
C THR A 116 -8.00 -8.50 -6.62
N ALA A 117 -6.81 -8.87 -6.16
CA ALA A 117 -5.77 -7.92 -5.77
C ALA A 117 -5.26 -7.08 -6.95
N LEU A 118 -5.09 -7.67 -8.13
CA LEU A 118 -4.70 -6.95 -9.34
C LEU A 118 -5.75 -5.90 -9.73
N LYS A 119 -7.02 -6.29 -9.75
CA LYS A 119 -8.15 -5.42 -10.08
C LYS A 119 -8.35 -4.29 -9.07
N ASN A 120 -8.36 -4.61 -7.77
CA ASN A 120 -8.51 -3.63 -6.71
C ASN A 120 -7.33 -2.68 -6.65
N GLY A 121 -6.11 -3.18 -6.78
CA GLY A 121 -4.90 -2.39 -6.76
C GLY A 121 -4.90 -1.29 -7.82
N GLU A 122 -5.42 -1.56 -9.03
CA GLU A 122 -5.56 -0.52 -10.06
C GLU A 122 -6.53 0.59 -9.64
N SER A 123 -7.70 0.21 -9.11
CA SER A 123 -8.72 1.17 -8.65
C SER A 123 -8.20 2.04 -7.51
N ILE A 124 -7.56 1.44 -6.51
CA ILE A 124 -7.03 2.13 -5.34
C ILE A 124 -5.89 3.07 -5.71
N ARG A 125 -4.96 2.65 -6.58
CA ARG A 125 -3.91 3.52 -7.09
C ARG A 125 -4.45 4.79 -7.77
N LYS A 126 -5.55 4.67 -8.53
CA LYS A 126 -6.23 5.83 -9.13
C LYS A 126 -6.78 6.77 -8.05
N LYS A 127 -7.40 6.23 -7.00
CA LYS A 127 -7.93 7.01 -5.87
C LYS A 127 -6.81 7.73 -5.10
N ILE A 128 -5.72 7.04 -4.76
CA ILE A 128 -4.56 7.62 -4.07
C ILE A 128 -3.97 8.77 -4.89
N LYS A 129 -3.71 8.57 -6.19
CA LYS A 129 -3.19 9.62 -7.06
C LYS A 129 -4.09 10.84 -7.09
N LYS A 130 -5.39 10.65 -7.26
CA LYS A 130 -6.38 11.75 -7.27
C LYS A 130 -6.36 12.52 -5.94
N SER A 131 -6.32 11.84 -4.81
CA SER A 131 -6.26 12.47 -3.48
C SER A 131 -4.98 13.28 -3.28
N VAL A 132 -3.83 12.73 -3.70
CA VAL A 132 -2.53 13.43 -3.67
C VAL A 132 -2.53 14.67 -4.56
N GLU A 133 -3.12 14.60 -5.75
CA GLU A 133 -3.23 15.75 -6.65
C GLU A 133 -4.11 16.86 -6.07
N LEU A 134 -5.22 16.50 -5.42
CA LEU A 134 -6.09 17.45 -4.74
C LEU A 134 -5.39 18.14 -3.56
N ALA A 135 -4.61 17.40 -2.79
CA ALA A 135 -3.84 17.94 -1.66
C ALA A 135 -2.75 18.92 -2.11
N LYS A 136 -2.15 18.72 -3.29
CA LYS A 136 -1.12 19.63 -3.85
C LYS A 136 -1.68 20.95 -4.37
N LYS A 137 -3.00 21.05 -4.57
CA LYS A 137 -3.66 22.27 -5.07
C LYS A 137 -4.12 23.22 -3.94
N LYS A 138 -4.07 22.76 -2.72
CA LYS A 138 -4.32 23.58 -1.51
C LYS A 138 -3.01 24.14 -0.96
#